data_c8da21a73f5445e9f11383dc35d8d8cc
#
_entry.id   c8da21a73f5445e9f11383dc35d8d8cc
#
_cell.length_a   1.000
_cell.length_b   1.000
_cell.length_c   1.000
_cell.angle_alpha   90.00
_cell.angle_beta   90.00
_cell.angle_gamma   90.00
#
_symmetry.space_group_name_H-M   'P 1'
#
loop_
_entity.id
_entity.type
_entity.pdbx_description
1 polymer ?
#
loop_
_entity_poly.entity_id
_entity_poly.type
_entity_poly.pdbx_seq_one_letter_code
_entity_poly.pdbx_strand_id
1 'polypeptide(L)'
;MTTERYVVTRTIPVAPAQVFAVLADPVRHHDTEPGDWVRDSKETTPITGAGQIFGMNMYLDRAGGHYVTENLVNVFEKDLAIGWMPGVIDDAGNHHPGGWSWRYDLSPNADGTNVTLTYDWSGTPQAFRDQVGGMPLFPEDYIAASLAALERCCGSA
;
A
#
# COMPACT_ATOMS: atom_id res chain seq x y z
N MET A 1 5.53 14.29 -21.31
CA MET A 1 5.45 14.24 -19.83
C MET A 1 5.46 12.79 -19.38
N THR A 2 6.36 12.46 -18.49
CA THR A 2 6.43 11.12 -17.91
C THR A 2 5.39 11.02 -16.79
N THR A 3 4.52 10.03 -16.88
CA THR A 3 3.56 9.75 -15.82
C THR A 3 4.32 9.14 -14.63
N GLU A 4 4.15 9.73 -13.45
CA GLU A 4 4.81 9.27 -12.23
C GLU A 4 3.84 8.49 -11.34
N ARG A 5 3.13 7.54 -11.95
CA ARG A 5 2.25 6.61 -11.25
C ARG A 5 1.99 5.39 -12.11
N TYR A 6 1.69 4.28 -11.44
CA TYR A 6 1.13 3.09 -12.07
C TYR A 6 -0.29 2.90 -11.59
N VAL A 7 -1.19 2.53 -12.51
CA VAL A 7 -2.58 2.21 -12.21
C VAL A 7 -2.84 0.81 -12.78
N VAL A 8 -3.10 -0.14 -11.90
CA VAL A 8 -3.31 -1.53 -12.29
C VAL A 8 -4.65 -2.00 -11.73
N THR A 9 -5.38 -2.76 -12.54
CA THR A 9 -6.72 -3.23 -12.19
C THR A 9 -6.78 -4.75 -12.26
N ARG A 10 -7.53 -5.36 -11.34
CA ARG A 10 -7.77 -6.81 -11.33
C ARG A 10 -9.16 -7.09 -10.77
N THR A 11 -9.88 -8.04 -11.37
CA THR A 11 -11.13 -8.55 -10.80
C THR A 11 -10.82 -9.66 -9.82
N ILE A 12 -11.32 -9.53 -8.58
CA ILE A 12 -11.19 -10.53 -7.54
C ILE A 12 -12.58 -11.10 -7.26
N PRO A 13 -12.75 -12.44 -7.27
CA PRO A 13 -14.09 -13.06 -7.23
C PRO A 13 -14.69 -13.14 -5.82
N VAL A 14 -14.63 -12.07 -5.06
CA VAL A 14 -15.26 -11.91 -3.74
C VAL A 14 -15.87 -10.53 -3.62
N ALA A 15 -16.75 -10.34 -2.65
CA ALA A 15 -17.43 -9.06 -2.44
C ALA A 15 -16.44 -7.96 -2.00
N PRO A 16 -16.72 -6.69 -2.29
CA PRO A 16 -15.85 -5.58 -1.86
C PRO A 16 -15.55 -5.57 -0.37
N ALA A 17 -16.50 -5.92 0.48
CA ALA A 17 -16.29 -5.98 1.92
C ALA A 17 -15.18 -6.97 2.32
N GLN A 18 -15.06 -8.08 1.59
CA GLN A 18 -14.03 -9.09 1.87
C GLN A 18 -12.65 -8.60 1.45
N VAL A 19 -12.55 -7.90 0.32
CA VAL A 19 -11.30 -7.28 -0.13
C VAL A 19 -10.90 -6.18 0.86
N PHE A 20 -11.84 -5.33 1.22
CA PHE A 20 -11.59 -4.20 2.11
C PHE A 20 -11.12 -4.67 3.49
N ALA A 21 -11.68 -5.76 4.01
CA ALA A 21 -11.28 -6.31 5.31
C ALA A 21 -9.80 -6.72 5.33
N VAL A 22 -9.27 -7.25 4.24
CA VAL A 22 -7.84 -7.56 4.12
C VAL A 22 -7.00 -6.30 4.11
N LEU A 23 -7.40 -5.31 3.30
CA LEU A 23 -6.66 -4.06 3.15
C LEU A 23 -6.69 -3.21 4.43
N ALA A 24 -7.77 -3.29 5.21
CA ALA A 24 -7.90 -2.55 6.46
C ALA A 24 -7.23 -3.26 7.65
N ASP A 25 -6.63 -4.42 7.42
CA ASP A 25 -5.94 -5.18 8.47
C ASP A 25 -4.42 -5.18 8.23
N PRO A 26 -3.67 -4.31 8.95
CA PRO A 26 -2.22 -4.22 8.75
C PRO A 26 -1.47 -5.54 8.95
N VAL A 27 -1.98 -6.43 9.80
CA VAL A 27 -1.36 -7.74 10.06
C VAL A 27 -1.33 -8.59 8.79
N ARG A 28 -2.27 -8.37 7.87
CA ARG A 28 -2.36 -9.13 6.62
C ARG A 28 -1.60 -8.50 5.45
N HIS A 29 -1.05 -7.30 5.62
CA HIS A 29 -0.37 -6.60 4.53
C HIS A 29 0.84 -7.36 4.01
N HIS A 30 1.54 -8.09 4.88
CA HIS A 30 2.66 -8.95 4.47
C HIS A 30 2.27 -9.92 3.34
N ASP A 31 1.05 -10.42 3.37
CA ASP A 31 0.57 -11.41 2.39
C ASP A 31 0.04 -10.76 1.10
N THR A 32 -0.06 -9.43 1.07
CA THR A 32 -0.61 -8.71 -0.09
C THR A 32 0.46 -8.22 -1.07
N GLU A 33 1.68 -8.70 -0.94
CA GLU A 33 2.74 -8.34 -1.85
C GLU A 33 3.54 -9.59 -2.25
N PRO A 34 4.14 -9.59 -3.46
CA PRO A 34 4.73 -10.83 -4.00
C PRO A 34 6.14 -11.15 -3.49
N GLY A 35 6.77 -10.20 -2.81
CA GLY A 35 8.16 -10.35 -2.39
C GLY A 35 8.29 -10.47 -0.88
N ASP A 36 9.35 -9.85 -0.35
CA ASP A 36 9.66 -9.86 1.06
C ASP A 36 9.96 -8.44 1.56
N TRP A 37 9.32 -7.47 0.94
CA TRP A 37 9.48 -6.05 1.25
C TRP A 37 8.69 -5.66 2.49
N VAL A 38 7.40 -6.02 2.51
CA VAL A 38 6.51 -5.77 3.64
C VAL A 38 6.65 -6.92 4.62
N ARG A 39 7.08 -6.62 5.84
CA ARG A 39 7.25 -7.60 6.91
C ARG A 39 6.04 -7.53 7.85
N ASP A 40 6.25 -7.54 9.14
CA ASP A 40 5.17 -7.55 10.11
C ASP A 40 4.70 -6.14 10.49
N SER A 41 3.45 -6.05 10.90
CA SER A 41 2.87 -4.82 11.40
C SER A 41 3.33 -4.55 12.84
N LYS A 42 3.59 -3.28 13.15
CA LYS A 42 3.88 -2.85 14.52
C LYS A 42 2.63 -2.88 15.40
N GLU A 43 1.47 -2.66 14.81
CA GLU A 43 0.18 -2.67 15.49
C GLU A 43 -0.69 -3.81 14.97
N THR A 44 -1.56 -4.32 15.84
CA THR A 44 -2.55 -5.34 15.47
C THR A 44 -3.94 -4.73 15.26
N THR A 45 -4.09 -3.44 15.52
CA THR A 45 -5.36 -2.72 15.39
C THR A 45 -5.73 -2.52 13.93
N PRO A 46 -6.95 -2.85 13.51
CA PRO A 46 -7.40 -2.56 12.15
C PRO A 46 -7.44 -1.06 11.85
N ILE A 47 -7.35 -0.72 10.57
CA ILE A 47 -7.54 0.65 10.11
C ILE A 47 -9.05 0.96 10.16
N THR A 48 -9.41 2.05 10.80
CA THR A 48 -10.80 2.44 11.02
C THR A 48 -11.17 3.82 10.47
N GLY A 49 -10.19 4.57 9.98
CA GLY A 49 -10.48 5.89 9.43
C GLY A 49 -9.25 6.61 8.92
N ALA A 50 -9.49 7.67 8.14
CA ALA A 50 -8.44 8.56 7.69
C ALA A 50 -7.82 9.29 8.88
N GLY A 51 -6.52 9.57 8.80
CA GLY A 51 -5.77 10.18 9.89
C GLY A 51 -5.10 9.17 10.81
N GLN A 52 -5.48 7.91 10.75
CA GLN A 52 -4.84 6.86 11.53
C GLN A 52 -3.46 6.56 10.95
N ILE A 53 -2.50 6.28 11.82
CA ILE A 53 -1.15 5.89 11.42
C ILE A 53 -0.91 4.45 11.84
N PHE A 54 -0.38 3.63 10.92
CA PHE A 54 0.03 2.28 11.24
C PHE A 54 1.48 2.07 10.81
N GLY A 55 2.28 1.52 11.72
CA GLY A 55 3.68 1.24 11.46
C GLY A 55 3.88 -0.14 10.86
N MET A 56 4.81 -0.25 9.91
CA MET A 56 5.11 -1.50 9.24
C MET A 56 6.63 -1.72 9.22
N ASN A 57 7.04 -2.91 9.65
CA ASN A 57 8.43 -3.32 9.51
C ASN A 57 8.67 -3.72 8.05
N MET A 58 9.72 -3.18 7.46
CA MET A 58 10.04 -3.35 6.05
C MET A 58 11.46 -3.86 5.88
N TYR A 59 11.71 -4.49 4.73
CA TYR A 59 13.07 -4.88 4.35
C TYR A 59 13.29 -4.57 2.87
N LEU A 60 14.37 -3.85 2.58
CA LEU A 60 14.78 -3.58 1.21
C LEU A 60 16.28 -3.32 1.19
N ASP A 61 17.03 -4.15 0.44
CA ASP A 61 18.50 -4.02 0.34
C ASP A 61 18.90 -2.61 -0.12
N ARG A 62 18.20 -2.05 -1.09
CA ARG A 62 18.47 -0.71 -1.63
C ARG A 62 18.29 0.40 -0.60
N ALA A 63 17.50 0.13 0.44
CA ALA A 63 17.24 1.10 1.52
C ALA A 63 18.08 0.81 2.77
N GLY A 64 19.08 -0.08 2.66
CA GLY A 64 19.98 -0.40 3.77
C GLY A 64 19.54 -1.58 4.63
N GLY A 65 18.54 -2.36 4.20
CA GLY A 65 18.05 -3.53 4.91
C GLY A 65 16.72 -3.26 5.63
N HIS A 66 16.70 -3.51 6.94
CA HIS A 66 15.48 -3.31 7.75
C HIS A 66 15.21 -1.83 8.02
N TYR A 67 13.95 -1.44 7.89
CA TYR A 67 13.50 -0.10 8.25
C TYR A 67 12.01 -0.15 8.62
N VAL A 68 11.48 0.97 9.10
CA VAL A 68 10.07 1.09 9.48
C VAL A 68 9.45 2.22 8.65
N THR A 69 8.25 1.96 8.10
CA THR A 69 7.43 3.04 7.55
C THR A 69 6.28 3.30 8.49
N GLU A 70 5.99 4.58 8.70
CA GLU A 70 4.80 5.01 9.41
C GLU A 70 3.81 5.49 8.35
N ASN A 71 2.72 4.75 8.18
CA ASN A 71 1.77 4.97 7.08
C ASN A 71 0.59 5.79 7.58
N LEU A 72 0.44 6.99 7.04
CA LEU A 72 -0.71 7.85 7.34
C LEU A 72 -1.85 7.54 6.39
N VAL A 73 -2.96 7.06 6.92
CA VAL A 73 -4.15 6.77 6.13
C VAL A 73 -4.77 8.09 5.66
N ASN A 74 -4.77 8.32 4.36
CA ASN A 74 -5.31 9.54 3.76
C ASN A 74 -6.61 9.32 2.97
N VAL A 75 -6.96 8.06 2.72
CA VAL A 75 -8.22 7.68 2.07
C VAL A 75 -8.84 6.56 2.86
N PHE A 76 -10.06 6.73 3.28
CA PHE A 76 -10.82 5.67 3.96
C PHE A 76 -12.31 5.85 3.66
N GLU A 77 -12.83 5.02 2.78
CA GLU A 77 -14.26 4.94 2.46
C GLU A 77 -14.63 3.46 2.53
N LYS A 78 -15.31 3.07 3.59
CA LYS A 78 -15.56 1.67 3.89
C LYS A 78 -16.11 0.90 2.68
N ASP A 79 -15.43 -0.20 2.35
CA ASP A 79 -15.74 -1.11 1.24
C ASP A 79 -15.60 -0.48 -0.16
N LEU A 80 -15.12 0.77 -0.25
CA LEU A 80 -14.98 1.48 -1.53
C LEU A 80 -13.56 1.93 -1.83
N ALA A 81 -12.83 2.47 -0.85
CA ALA A 81 -11.48 2.96 -1.09
C ALA A 81 -10.67 3.03 0.19
N ILE A 82 -9.38 2.73 0.09
CA ILE A 82 -8.43 2.87 1.18
C ILE A 82 -7.06 3.19 0.60
N GLY A 83 -6.34 4.09 1.27
CA GLY A 83 -5.00 4.45 0.83
C GLY A 83 -4.20 5.06 1.96
N TRP A 84 -2.88 5.09 1.78
CA TRP A 84 -1.99 5.64 2.78
C TRP A 84 -0.74 6.24 2.15
N MET A 85 -0.12 7.14 2.93
CA MET A 85 1.12 7.80 2.59
C MET A 85 2.22 7.29 3.53
N PRO A 86 3.17 6.48 3.04
CA PRO A 86 4.31 6.06 3.84
C PRO A 86 5.19 7.25 4.21
N GLY A 87 5.81 7.19 5.38
CA GLY A 87 6.69 8.24 5.84
C GLY A 87 7.36 7.89 7.15
N VAL A 88 7.74 8.92 7.89
CA VAL A 88 8.36 8.81 9.20
C VAL A 88 7.66 9.74 10.18
N ILE A 89 7.81 9.45 11.47
CA ILE A 89 7.32 10.31 12.55
C ILE A 89 8.54 10.93 13.23
N ASP A 90 8.54 12.25 13.39
CA ASP A 90 9.63 12.96 14.06
C ASP A 90 9.50 12.88 15.59
N ASP A 91 10.49 13.44 16.31
CA ASP A 91 10.53 13.39 17.77
C ASP A 91 9.36 14.15 18.42
N ALA A 92 8.72 15.07 17.69
CA ALA A 92 7.55 15.82 18.17
C ALA A 92 6.25 15.09 17.87
N GLY A 93 6.29 13.93 17.19
CA GLY A 93 5.11 13.16 16.83
C GLY A 93 4.46 13.55 15.52
N ASN A 94 5.13 14.35 14.69
CA ASN A 94 4.59 14.78 13.40
C ASN A 94 4.95 13.81 12.28
N HIS A 95 3.97 13.47 11.45
CA HIS A 95 4.19 12.62 10.29
C HIS A 95 4.79 13.41 9.12
N HIS A 96 5.83 12.86 8.53
CA HIS A 96 6.50 13.42 7.35
C HIS A 96 6.40 12.41 6.21
N PRO A 97 5.49 12.61 5.24
CA PRO A 97 5.36 11.68 4.11
C PRO A 97 6.58 11.71 3.22
N GLY A 98 6.92 10.55 2.67
CA GLY A 98 8.06 10.42 1.75
C GLY A 98 7.78 10.94 0.35
N GLY A 99 6.50 11.20 0.02
CA GLY A 99 6.11 11.75 -1.28
C GLY A 99 5.51 10.73 -2.23
N TRP A 100 5.37 9.47 -1.81
CA TRP A 100 4.65 8.46 -2.57
C TRP A 100 3.45 7.98 -1.78
N SER A 101 2.48 7.38 -2.50
CA SER A 101 1.24 6.90 -1.89
C SER A 101 0.75 5.63 -2.57
N TRP A 102 -0.04 4.88 -1.83
CA TRP A 102 -0.74 3.68 -2.29
C TRP A 102 -2.23 3.90 -2.09
N ARG A 103 -3.02 3.58 -3.13
CA ARG A 103 -4.47 3.72 -3.04
C ARG A 103 -5.15 2.54 -3.73
N TYR A 104 -6.11 1.95 -3.05
CA TYR A 104 -6.97 0.90 -3.60
C TYR A 104 -8.37 1.45 -3.75
N ASP A 105 -8.94 1.31 -4.94
CA ASP A 105 -10.33 1.64 -5.22
C ASP A 105 -11.09 0.36 -5.57
N LEU A 106 -12.24 0.15 -4.95
CA LEU A 106 -13.03 -1.06 -5.08
C LEU A 106 -14.38 -0.73 -5.73
N SER A 107 -14.77 -1.53 -6.72
CA SER A 107 -16.06 -1.38 -7.40
C SER A 107 -16.67 -2.76 -7.60
N PRO A 108 -17.91 -2.99 -7.13
CA PRO A 108 -18.55 -4.29 -7.36
C PRO A 108 -18.85 -4.49 -8.84
N ASN A 109 -18.75 -5.74 -9.29
CA ASN A 109 -19.17 -6.12 -10.64
C ASN A 109 -19.80 -7.52 -10.61
N ALA A 110 -20.22 -8.03 -11.77
CA ALA A 110 -20.90 -9.33 -11.86
C ALA A 110 -20.03 -10.49 -11.40
N ASP A 111 -18.70 -10.36 -11.44
CA ASP A 111 -17.73 -11.41 -11.12
C ASP A 111 -17.10 -11.25 -9.73
N GLY A 112 -17.48 -10.23 -8.98
CA GLY A 112 -16.96 -9.94 -7.66
C GLY A 112 -16.61 -8.48 -7.46
N THR A 113 -15.33 -8.15 -7.37
CA THR A 113 -14.86 -6.79 -7.14
C THR A 113 -13.79 -6.43 -8.15
N ASN A 114 -13.96 -5.28 -8.80
CA ASN A 114 -12.92 -4.68 -9.62
C ASN A 114 -12.03 -3.85 -8.67
N VAL A 115 -10.76 -4.23 -8.55
CA VAL A 115 -9.80 -3.58 -7.64
C VAL A 115 -8.79 -2.82 -8.48
N THR A 116 -8.69 -1.51 -8.23
CA THR A 116 -7.70 -0.65 -8.89
C THR A 116 -6.67 -0.21 -7.85
N LEU A 117 -5.41 -0.55 -8.09
CA LEU A 117 -4.29 -0.11 -7.24
C LEU A 117 -3.52 0.99 -7.96
N THR A 118 -3.41 2.13 -7.31
CA THR A 118 -2.62 3.26 -7.79
C THR A 118 -1.40 3.44 -6.88
N TYR A 119 -0.22 3.37 -7.49
CA TYR A 119 1.06 3.70 -6.85
C TYR A 119 1.55 4.99 -7.48
N ASP A 120 1.58 6.07 -6.70
CA ASP A 120 1.91 7.42 -7.16
C ASP A 120 3.17 7.89 -6.43
N TRP A 121 4.21 8.27 -7.17
CA TRP A 121 5.46 8.77 -6.62
C TRP A 121 5.78 10.19 -7.08
N SER A 122 4.80 10.88 -7.65
CA SER A 122 4.99 12.22 -8.22
C SER A 122 5.49 13.25 -7.18
N GLY A 123 5.13 13.05 -5.91
CA GLY A 123 5.54 13.94 -4.82
C GLY A 123 6.89 13.60 -4.19
N THR A 124 7.61 12.60 -4.69
CA THR A 124 8.87 12.17 -4.09
C THR A 124 9.98 13.19 -4.36
N PRO A 125 10.64 13.75 -3.32
CA PRO A 125 11.71 14.73 -3.51
C PRO A 125 12.90 14.15 -4.26
N GLN A 126 13.59 15.01 -5.01
CA GLN A 126 14.77 14.60 -5.79
C GLN A 126 15.87 14.00 -4.90
N ALA A 127 16.07 14.57 -3.70
CA ALA A 127 17.07 14.07 -2.76
C ALA A 127 16.82 12.60 -2.39
N PHE A 128 15.56 12.22 -2.19
CA PHE A 128 15.21 10.82 -1.90
C PHE A 128 15.43 9.93 -3.14
N ARG A 129 15.04 10.42 -4.32
CA ARG A 129 15.25 9.69 -5.58
C ARG A 129 16.72 9.37 -5.79
N ASP A 130 17.59 10.33 -5.49
CA ASP A 130 19.04 10.14 -5.59
C ASP A 130 19.54 9.08 -4.60
N GLN A 131 18.99 9.05 -3.39
CA GLN A 131 19.37 8.08 -2.37
C GLN A 131 19.06 6.64 -2.76
N VAL A 132 17.93 6.42 -3.42
CA VAL A 132 17.46 5.06 -3.74
C VAL A 132 17.74 4.64 -5.18
N GLY A 133 18.42 5.49 -5.95
CA GLY A 133 18.78 5.18 -7.33
C GLY A 133 17.63 5.41 -8.31
N GLY A 134 16.66 6.26 -7.95
CA GLY A 134 15.53 6.63 -8.81
C GLY A 134 14.21 6.03 -8.38
N MET A 135 13.13 6.64 -8.86
CA MET A 135 11.77 6.16 -8.66
C MET A 135 11.15 5.81 -10.01
N PRO A 136 10.23 4.84 -10.08
CA PRO A 136 9.66 4.09 -8.96
C PRO A 136 10.63 3.04 -8.40
N LEU A 137 10.39 2.61 -7.16
CA LEU A 137 11.18 1.56 -6.52
C LEU A 137 10.94 0.20 -7.17
N PHE A 138 9.73 -0.02 -7.69
CA PHE A 138 9.32 -1.29 -8.26
C PHE A 138 8.71 -1.09 -9.64
N PRO A 139 8.85 -2.08 -10.56
CA PRO A 139 8.22 -2.00 -11.88
C PRO A 139 6.71 -2.23 -11.79
N GLU A 140 6.01 -1.90 -12.86
CA GLU A 140 4.56 -2.10 -12.95
C GLU A 140 4.16 -3.56 -12.73
N ASP A 141 4.97 -4.50 -13.19
CA ASP A 141 4.73 -5.93 -12.99
C ASP A 141 4.65 -6.31 -11.52
N TYR A 142 5.43 -5.66 -10.66
CA TYR A 142 5.36 -5.87 -9.22
C TYR A 142 4.01 -5.42 -8.66
N ILE A 143 3.51 -4.29 -9.15
CA ILE A 143 2.22 -3.74 -8.71
C ILE A 143 1.08 -4.69 -9.12
N ALA A 144 1.14 -5.23 -10.34
CA ALA A 144 0.17 -6.22 -10.81
C ALA A 144 0.25 -7.51 -9.97
N ALA A 145 1.45 -7.95 -9.63
CA ALA A 145 1.65 -9.14 -8.79
C ALA A 145 1.15 -8.93 -7.36
N SER A 146 1.17 -7.70 -6.86
CA SER A 146 0.59 -7.36 -5.56
C SER A 146 -0.94 -7.59 -5.56
N LEU A 147 -1.63 -7.24 -6.64
CA LEU A 147 -3.06 -7.52 -6.75
C LEU A 147 -3.35 -9.02 -6.81
N ALA A 148 -2.49 -9.80 -7.46
CA ALA A 148 -2.61 -11.27 -7.48
C ALA A 148 -2.42 -11.84 -6.06
N ALA A 149 -1.49 -11.30 -5.29
CA ALA A 149 -1.27 -11.70 -3.90
C ALA A 149 -2.50 -11.34 -3.04
N LEU A 150 -3.07 -10.16 -3.25
CA LEU A 150 -4.29 -9.74 -2.57
C LEU A 150 -5.44 -10.71 -2.85
N GLU A 151 -5.61 -11.14 -4.10
CA GLU A 151 -6.64 -12.11 -4.46
C GLU A 151 -6.46 -13.42 -3.68
N ARG A 152 -5.22 -13.92 -3.55
CA ARG A 152 -4.94 -15.14 -2.78
C ARG A 152 -5.33 -14.97 -1.32
N CYS A 153 -5.12 -13.79 -0.73
CA CYS A 153 -5.55 -13.50 0.64
C CYS A 153 -7.06 -13.56 0.79
N CYS A 154 -7.78 -13.02 -0.19
CA CYS A 154 -9.25 -12.98 -0.16
C CYS A 154 -9.86 -14.36 -0.41
N GLY A 155 -9.23 -15.17 -1.24
CA GLY A 155 -9.73 -16.50 -1.62
C GLY A 155 -9.52 -17.56 -0.57
N SER A 156 -8.75 -17.30 0.49
CA SER A 156 -8.47 -18.27 1.56
C SER A 156 -9.43 -18.12 2.74
N ALA A 157 -10.66 -17.81 2.45
CA ALA A 157 -11.72 -17.71 3.46
C ALA A 157 -11.98 -19.05 4.16
#